data_56476c7e5e9397f9e37fb475089b5ee1
#
_entry.id   56476c7e5e9397f9e37fb475089b5ee1
#
_cell.length_a   1.000
_cell.length_b   1.000
_cell.length_c   1.000
_cell.angle_alpha   90.00
_cell.angle_beta   90.00
_cell.angle_gamma   90.00
#
_symmetry.space_group_name_H-M   'P 1'
#
loop_
_entity.id
_entity.type
_entity.pdbx_description
1 polymer ?
#
loop_
_entity_poly.entity_id
_entity_poly.type
_entity_poly.pdbx_seq_one_letter_code
_entity_poly.pdbx_strand_id
1 'polypeptide(L)'
;MKKIAIVGAGPTGIYTLFSLLQQQTPLSISIFEQADEAGVGMPYSDEENSKMMLANIASIEIPPIYCTYLEWLQKQEASHLQRYGVKKETLHDRQFLPRILLGEYFRDQFLRLVDQARQQKFAVAVYESCQVTDLQIINAGVMLATNQDLPSETFDLAVIATGHVWPDEEEATRTYFPSPWSGLMEAKVDACNVGIM
;
A
#
# COMPACT_ATOMS: atom_id res chain seq x y z
N MET A 1 -5.22 13.41 23.83
CA MET A 1 -5.26 12.28 22.92
C MET A 1 -3.87 12.15 22.32
N LYS A 2 -3.25 10.97 22.35
CA LYS A 2 -1.95 10.78 21.71
C LYS A 2 -2.08 10.89 20.21
N LYS A 3 -1.08 11.52 19.57
CA LYS A 3 -1.03 11.78 18.14
C LYS A 3 -0.04 10.83 17.47
N ILE A 4 -0.50 10.09 16.48
CA ILE A 4 0.31 9.13 15.73
C ILE A 4 0.29 9.50 14.26
N ALA A 5 1.46 9.55 13.63
CA ALA A 5 1.61 9.63 12.20
C ALA A 5 1.85 8.24 11.62
N ILE A 6 1.23 7.92 10.49
CA ILE A 6 1.53 6.75 9.65
C ILE A 6 1.97 7.27 8.29
N VAL A 7 3.21 7.00 7.93
CA VAL A 7 3.80 7.43 6.65
C VAL A 7 3.77 6.25 5.68
N GLY A 8 2.87 6.32 4.71
CA GLY A 8 2.53 5.24 3.78
C GLY A 8 1.25 4.51 4.18
N ALA A 9 0.28 4.46 3.28
CA ALA A 9 -1.03 3.81 3.44
C ALA A 9 -1.15 2.50 2.66
N GLY A 10 -0.04 1.88 2.29
CA GLY A 10 -0.01 0.52 1.74
C GLY A 10 -0.32 -0.54 2.81
N PRO A 11 -0.19 -1.84 2.50
CA PRO A 11 -0.54 -2.94 3.43
C PRO A 11 0.02 -2.78 4.84
N THR A 12 1.28 -2.39 4.98
CA THR A 12 1.89 -2.14 6.31
C THR A 12 1.16 -1.04 7.09
N GLY A 13 0.84 0.08 6.43
CA GLY A 13 0.07 1.17 7.04
C GLY A 13 -1.35 0.75 7.41
N ILE A 14 -2.01 -0.05 6.56
CA ILE A 14 -3.35 -0.58 6.78
C ILE A 14 -3.39 -1.48 8.03
N TYR A 15 -2.47 -2.46 8.12
CA TYR A 15 -2.41 -3.34 9.30
C TYR A 15 -1.95 -2.62 10.56
N THR A 16 -1.16 -1.54 10.43
CA THR A 16 -0.85 -0.64 11.54
C THR A 16 -2.12 0.04 12.05
N LEU A 17 -2.91 0.64 11.15
CA LEU A 17 -4.20 1.25 11.51
C LEU A 17 -5.13 0.23 12.17
N PHE A 18 -5.29 -0.95 11.56
CA PHE A 18 -6.08 -2.05 12.12
C PHE A 18 -5.66 -2.40 13.55
N SER A 19 -4.36 -2.53 13.80
CA SER A 19 -3.82 -2.84 15.13
C SER A 19 -4.05 -1.71 16.15
N LEU A 20 -3.92 -0.45 15.72
CA LEU A 20 -4.18 0.71 16.58
C LEU A 20 -5.65 0.80 16.99
N LEU A 21 -6.58 0.42 16.11
CA LEU A 21 -8.02 0.43 16.43
C LEU A 21 -8.44 -0.65 17.45
N GLN A 22 -7.59 -1.61 17.75
CA GLN A 22 -7.81 -2.58 18.82
C GLN A 22 -7.55 -1.96 20.23
N GLN A 23 -6.97 -0.76 20.29
CA GLN A 23 -6.73 -0.08 21.56
C GLN A 23 -8.03 0.46 22.16
N GLN A 24 -8.13 0.41 23.48
CA GLN A 24 -9.32 0.91 24.20
C GLN A 24 -9.37 2.46 24.28
N THR A 25 -8.21 3.10 24.17
CA THR A 25 -8.10 4.56 24.27
C THR A 25 -8.03 5.18 22.88
N PRO A 26 -8.97 6.08 22.53
CA PRO A 26 -8.95 6.77 21.25
C PRO A 26 -7.65 7.56 21.01
N LEU A 27 -7.14 7.50 19.80
CA LEU A 27 -5.94 8.17 19.32
C LEU A 27 -6.29 9.21 18.25
N SER A 28 -5.40 10.17 18.04
CA SER A 28 -5.39 11.03 16.85
C SER A 28 -4.40 10.45 15.85
N ILE A 29 -4.87 10.03 14.69
CA ILE A 29 -4.06 9.33 13.68
C ILE A 29 -4.07 10.14 12.40
N SER A 30 -2.89 10.55 11.94
CA SER A 30 -2.69 11.20 10.63
C SER A 30 -1.97 10.23 9.71
N ILE A 31 -2.57 9.93 8.56
CA ILE A 31 -2.06 8.98 7.58
C ILE A 31 -1.66 9.78 6.34
N PHE A 32 -0.42 9.61 5.90
CA PHE A 32 0.16 10.32 4.76
C PHE A 32 0.45 9.32 3.64
N GLU A 33 -0.11 9.57 2.47
CA GLU A 33 0.11 8.77 1.27
C GLU A 33 0.58 9.66 0.13
N GLN A 34 1.68 9.30 -0.51
CA GLN A 34 2.24 10.05 -1.64
C GLN A 34 1.42 9.88 -2.91
N ALA A 35 0.79 8.71 -3.11
CA ALA A 35 -0.11 8.45 -4.21
C ALA A 35 -1.45 9.19 -4.05
N ASP A 36 -2.21 9.28 -5.11
CA ASP A 36 -3.54 9.90 -5.13
C ASP A 36 -4.60 9.06 -4.42
N GLU A 37 -4.36 7.76 -4.22
CA GLU A 37 -5.23 6.85 -3.49
C GLU A 37 -4.51 6.16 -2.32
N ALA A 38 -4.91 6.50 -1.09
CA ALA A 38 -4.46 5.78 0.11
C ALA A 38 -5.12 4.39 0.20
N GLY A 39 -4.42 3.42 0.76
CA GLY A 39 -4.97 2.08 0.99
C GLY A 39 -4.71 1.08 -0.12
N VAL A 40 -4.05 1.45 -1.20
CA VAL A 40 -3.68 0.53 -2.29
C VAL A 40 -2.29 -0.04 -2.06
N GLY A 41 -1.29 0.83 -1.97
CA GLY A 41 0.12 0.48 -1.92
C GLY A 41 0.72 0.30 -3.32
N MET A 42 1.93 0.81 -3.50
CA MET A 42 2.64 0.87 -4.78
C MET A 42 2.69 -0.49 -5.53
N PRO A 43 2.97 -1.65 -4.90
CA PRO A 43 3.03 -2.91 -5.62
C PRO A 43 1.68 -3.39 -6.21
N TYR A 44 0.58 -2.71 -5.90
CA TYR A 44 -0.77 -3.13 -6.24
C TYR A 44 -1.56 -2.06 -6.99
N SER A 45 -0.98 -0.88 -7.24
CA SER A 45 -1.61 0.19 -8.00
C SER A 45 -1.67 -0.17 -9.50
N ASP A 46 -2.64 0.39 -10.21
CA ASP A 46 -2.77 0.22 -11.66
C ASP A 46 -1.77 1.10 -12.44
N GLU A 47 -1.20 2.11 -11.83
CA GLU A 47 -0.12 2.93 -12.39
C GLU A 47 1.17 2.12 -12.57
N GLU A 48 1.50 1.27 -11.59
CA GLU A 48 2.74 0.49 -11.55
C GLU A 48 2.59 -0.93 -12.11
N ASN A 49 1.35 -1.39 -12.36
CA ASN A 49 1.10 -2.78 -12.73
C ASN A 49 0.22 -2.92 -13.96
N SER A 50 0.58 -3.82 -14.84
CA SER A 50 -0.35 -4.27 -15.87
C SER A 50 -1.39 -5.24 -15.29
N LYS A 51 -2.56 -5.31 -15.92
CA LYS A 51 -3.62 -6.27 -15.55
C LYS A 51 -3.18 -7.74 -15.65
N MET A 52 -2.05 -8.01 -16.29
CA MET A 52 -1.48 -9.36 -16.43
C MET A 52 -0.53 -9.74 -15.29
N MET A 53 -0.09 -8.77 -14.48
CA MET A 53 0.83 -9.05 -13.36
C MET A 53 0.08 -9.70 -12.21
N LEU A 54 0.47 -10.93 -11.89
CA LEU A 54 -0.11 -11.66 -10.77
C LEU A 54 0.57 -11.27 -9.45
N ALA A 55 -0.22 -11.29 -8.38
CA ALA A 55 0.32 -11.24 -7.04
C ALA A 55 1.11 -12.53 -6.75
N ASN A 56 2.14 -12.41 -5.94
CA ASN A 56 2.94 -13.55 -5.47
C ASN A 56 2.46 -14.07 -4.09
N ILE A 57 1.23 -13.75 -3.73
CA ILE A 57 0.58 -14.13 -2.48
C ILE A 57 -0.86 -14.58 -2.78
N ALA A 58 -1.30 -15.65 -2.18
CA ALA A 58 -2.65 -16.20 -2.32
C ALA A 58 -3.55 -15.73 -1.16
N SER A 59 -4.87 -15.80 -1.35
CA SER A 59 -5.86 -15.34 -0.36
C SER A 59 -5.65 -15.96 1.03
N ILE A 60 -5.27 -17.24 1.08
CA ILE A 60 -5.05 -17.95 2.34
C ILE A 60 -3.87 -17.41 3.17
N GLU A 61 -2.95 -16.70 2.52
CA GLU A 61 -1.74 -16.16 3.15
C GLU A 61 -1.96 -14.72 3.66
N ILE A 62 -3.08 -14.09 3.29
CA ILE A 62 -3.38 -12.70 3.65
C ILE A 62 -4.23 -12.69 4.92
N PRO A 63 -3.73 -12.14 6.04
CA PRO A 63 -4.52 -12.02 7.26
C PRO A 63 -5.77 -11.17 7.01
N PRO A 64 -6.97 -11.66 7.35
CA PRO A 64 -8.20 -10.90 7.12
C PRO A 64 -8.29 -9.70 8.06
N ILE A 65 -8.89 -8.60 7.57
CA ILE A 65 -9.28 -7.44 8.38
C ILE A 65 -10.76 -7.56 8.71
N TYR A 66 -11.65 -7.40 7.72
CA TYR A 66 -13.10 -7.61 7.88
C TYR A 66 -13.58 -8.87 7.17
N CYS A 67 -12.89 -9.29 6.14
CA CYS A 67 -13.15 -10.50 5.39
C CYS A 67 -11.86 -10.96 4.71
N THR A 68 -11.78 -12.23 4.34
CA THR A 68 -10.68 -12.73 3.53
C THR A 68 -10.72 -12.13 2.13
N TYR A 69 -9.59 -12.16 1.43
CA TYR A 69 -9.54 -11.71 0.04
C TYR A 69 -10.47 -12.53 -0.86
N LEU A 70 -10.56 -13.86 -0.64
CA LEU A 70 -11.50 -14.71 -1.37
C LEU A 70 -12.97 -14.31 -1.15
N GLU A 71 -13.37 -14.06 0.11
CA GLU A 71 -14.73 -13.62 0.43
C GLU A 71 -15.06 -12.26 -0.20
N TRP A 72 -14.08 -11.37 -0.28
CA TRP A 72 -14.24 -10.08 -0.97
C TRP A 72 -14.43 -10.28 -2.47
N LEU A 73 -13.62 -11.11 -3.12
CA LEU A 73 -13.73 -11.45 -4.54
C LEU A 73 -15.09 -12.08 -4.88
N GLN A 74 -15.59 -12.98 -4.02
CA GLN A 74 -16.90 -13.63 -4.20
C GLN A 74 -18.06 -12.64 -4.15
N LYS A 75 -17.90 -11.47 -3.54
CA LYS A 75 -18.90 -10.40 -3.51
C LYS A 75 -18.83 -9.50 -4.74
N GLN A 76 -17.75 -9.52 -5.51
CA GLN A 76 -17.62 -8.69 -6.70
C GLN A 76 -18.54 -9.16 -7.82
N GLU A 77 -18.95 -8.23 -8.68
CA GLU A 77 -19.68 -8.53 -9.90
C GLU A 77 -18.81 -9.37 -10.86
N ALA A 78 -19.42 -10.38 -11.50
CA ALA A 78 -18.72 -11.24 -12.46
C ALA A 78 -18.10 -10.42 -13.61
N SER A 79 -18.80 -9.39 -14.07
CA SER A 79 -18.31 -8.45 -15.10
C SER A 79 -17.07 -7.67 -14.67
N HIS A 80 -16.96 -7.32 -13.38
CA HIS A 80 -15.79 -6.68 -12.82
C HIS A 80 -14.57 -7.61 -12.86
N LEU A 81 -14.71 -8.81 -12.33
CA LEU A 81 -13.64 -9.82 -12.33
C LEU A 81 -13.19 -10.20 -13.74
N GLN A 82 -14.13 -10.29 -14.69
CA GLN A 82 -13.83 -10.62 -16.07
C GLN A 82 -12.91 -9.60 -16.75
N ARG A 83 -12.94 -8.32 -16.34
CA ARG A 83 -12.01 -7.30 -16.86
C ARG A 83 -10.53 -7.62 -16.55
N TYR A 84 -10.30 -8.45 -15.53
CA TYR A 84 -8.99 -8.94 -15.10
C TYR A 84 -8.74 -10.40 -15.54
N GLY A 85 -9.59 -10.96 -16.40
CA GLY A 85 -9.48 -12.35 -16.85
C GLY A 85 -9.83 -13.39 -15.77
N VAL A 86 -10.47 -12.97 -14.68
CA VAL A 86 -10.80 -13.83 -13.55
C VAL A 86 -12.25 -14.32 -13.69
N LYS A 87 -12.46 -15.64 -13.56
CA LYS A 87 -13.77 -16.27 -13.57
C LYS A 87 -14.24 -16.52 -12.15
N LYS A 88 -15.39 -15.97 -11.78
CA LYS A 88 -15.95 -16.05 -10.42
C LYS A 88 -16.18 -17.49 -9.96
N GLU A 89 -16.57 -18.36 -10.87
CA GLU A 89 -16.91 -19.77 -10.62
C GLU A 89 -15.68 -20.63 -10.26
N THR A 90 -14.50 -20.18 -10.63
CA THR A 90 -13.24 -20.91 -10.41
C THR A 90 -12.39 -20.35 -9.28
N LEU A 91 -12.92 -19.36 -8.54
CA LEU A 91 -12.18 -18.75 -7.44
C LEU A 91 -11.92 -19.76 -6.31
N HIS A 92 -10.67 -19.78 -5.84
CA HIS A 92 -10.27 -20.53 -4.67
C HIS A 92 -9.15 -19.81 -3.90
N ASP A 93 -8.93 -20.18 -2.66
CA ASP A 93 -8.09 -19.48 -1.69
C ASP A 93 -6.57 -19.52 -1.98
N ARG A 94 -6.12 -20.48 -2.81
CA ARG A 94 -4.71 -20.67 -3.19
C ARG A 94 -4.36 -20.13 -4.58
N GLN A 95 -5.28 -19.39 -5.19
CA GLN A 95 -5.08 -18.85 -6.52
C GLN A 95 -4.27 -17.55 -6.48
N PHE A 96 -3.29 -17.42 -7.39
CA PHE A 96 -2.62 -16.16 -7.65
C PHE A 96 -3.46 -15.35 -8.64
N LEU A 97 -3.77 -14.13 -8.28
CA LEU A 97 -4.66 -13.24 -9.02
C LEU A 97 -3.96 -11.94 -9.37
N PRO A 98 -4.49 -11.16 -10.33
CA PRO A 98 -3.91 -9.88 -10.68
C PRO A 98 -3.67 -8.97 -9.47
N ARG A 99 -2.50 -8.34 -9.42
CA ARG A 99 -2.09 -7.46 -8.30
C ARG A 99 -3.06 -6.31 -8.08
N ILE A 100 -3.62 -5.76 -9.15
CA ILE A 100 -4.58 -4.65 -9.09
C ILE A 100 -5.83 -5.04 -8.28
N LEU A 101 -6.36 -6.26 -8.46
CA LEU A 101 -7.49 -6.73 -7.65
C LEU A 101 -7.16 -6.81 -6.15
N LEU A 102 -5.92 -7.13 -5.82
CA LEU A 102 -5.48 -7.12 -4.42
C LEU A 102 -5.36 -5.68 -3.89
N GLY A 103 -4.96 -4.73 -4.72
CA GLY A 103 -5.00 -3.30 -4.41
C GLY A 103 -6.41 -2.81 -4.11
N GLU A 104 -7.39 -3.18 -4.95
CA GLU A 104 -8.80 -2.85 -4.72
C GLU A 104 -9.34 -3.42 -3.41
N TYR A 105 -8.95 -4.68 -3.07
CA TYR A 105 -9.29 -5.28 -1.78
C TYR A 105 -8.71 -4.49 -0.60
N PHE A 106 -7.43 -4.14 -0.66
CA PHE A 106 -6.80 -3.38 0.40
C PHE A 106 -7.42 -1.98 0.55
N ARG A 107 -7.74 -1.31 -0.56
CA ARG A 107 -8.44 -0.02 -0.55
C ARG A 107 -9.80 -0.12 0.14
N ASP A 108 -10.62 -1.14 -0.17
CA ASP A 108 -11.90 -1.38 0.49
C ASP A 108 -11.73 -1.59 2.00
N GLN A 109 -10.79 -2.43 2.40
CA GLN A 109 -10.52 -2.67 3.82
C GLN A 109 -10.04 -1.40 4.54
N PHE A 110 -9.20 -0.59 3.90
CA PHE A 110 -8.70 0.67 4.44
C PHE A 110 -9.83 1.68 4.67
N LEU A 111 -10.68 1.90 3.70
CA LEU A 111 -11.80 2.84 3.82
C LEU A 111 -12.74 2.44 4.96
N ARG A 112 -13.03 1.15 5.09
CA ARG A 112 -13.82 0.62 6.20
C ARG A 112 -13.16 0.81 7.55
N LEU A 113 -11.82 0.66 7.64
CA LEU A 113 -11.07 0.95 8.87
C LEU A 113 -11.15 2.42 9.25
N VAL A 114 -11.03 3.33 8.29
CA VAL A 114 -11.16 4.78 8.52
C VAL A 114 -12.56 5.12 9.05
N ASP A 115 -13.59 4.53 8.47
CA ASP A 115 -14.98 4.74 8.94
C ASP A 115 -15.20 4.14 10.33
N GLN A 116 -14.69 2.96 10.61
CA GLN A 116 -14.74 2.36 11.95
C GLN A 116 -14.03 3.24 12.99
N ALA A 117 -12.85 3.76 12.64
CA ALA A 117 -12.10 4.64 13.53
C ALA A 117 -12.92 5.87 13.95
N ARG A 118 -13.57 6.50 12.99
CA ARG A 118 -14.47 7.66 13.24
C ARG A 118 -15.63 7.28 14.16
N GLN A 119 -16.26 6.11 13.94
CA GLN A 119 -17.34 5.61 14.80
C GLN A 119 -16.86 5.33 16.23
N GLN A 120 -15.63 4.85 16.39
CA GLN A 120 -15.00 4.58 17.69
C GLN A 120 -14.38 5.84 18.35
N LYS A 121 -14.64 7.03 17.81
CA LYS A 121 -14.16 8.32 18.31
C LYS A 121 -12.64 8.54 18.21
N PHE A 122 -11.95 7.81 17.35
CA PHE A 122 -10.60 8.17 16.94
C PHE A 122 -10.68 9.39 16.02
N ALA A 123 -9.75 10.32 16.18
CA ALA A 123 -9.58 11.40 15.20
C ALA A 123 -8.67 10.88 14.08
N VAL A 124 -9.24 10.61 12.89
CA VAL A 124 -8.46 10.11 11.75
C VAL A 124 -8.50 11.10 10.61
N ALA A 125 -7.33 11.55 10.17
CA ALA A 125 -7.10 12.33 8.96
C ALA A 125 -6.28 11.50 7.96
N VAL A 126 -6.67 11.52 6.69
CA VAL A 126 -5.95 10.89 5.58
C VAL A 126 -5.56 11.98 4.60
N TYR A 127 -4.28 12.07 4.30
CA TYR A 127 -3.69 13.03 3.35
C TYR A 127 -3.17 12.24 2.15
N GLU A 128 -3.94 12.27 1.07
CA GLU A 128 -3.59 11.69 -0.22
C GLU A 128 -2.79 12.72 -1.05
N SER A 129 -2.00 12.27 -2.02
CA SER A 129 -1.06 13.08 -2.80
C SER A 129 -0.09 13.88 -1.90
N CYS A 130 0.20 13.36 -0.71
CA CYS A 130 0.97 14.02 0.33
C CYS A 130 2.21 13.21 0.67
N GLN A 131 3.33 13.58 0.05
CA GLN A 131 4.63 12.96 0.31
C GLN A 131 5.26 13.55 1.58
N VAL A 132 5.61 12.70 2.53
CA VAL A 132 6.50 13.08 3.64
C VAL A 132 7.93 13.11 3.13
N THR A 133 8.56 14.29 3.21
CA THR A 133 9.90 14.55 2.66
C THR A 133 11.01 14.52 3.71
N ASP A 134 10.66 14.77 4.97
CA ASP A 134 11.62 14.73 6.09
C ASP A 134 10.92 14.38 7.41
N LEU A 135 11.70 13.91 8.36
CA LEU A 135 11.27 13.57 9.72
C LEU A 135 12.33 14.06 10.72
N GLN A 136 11.89 14.85 11.70
CA GLN A 136 12.75 15.36 12.75
C GLN A 136 12.28 14.91 14.12
N ILE A 137 13.19 14.30 14.87
CA ILE A 137 12.95 13.96 16.28
C ILE A 137 13.30 15.19 17.13
N ILE A 138 12.35 15.66 17.90
CA ILE A 138 12.49 16.79 18.82
C ILE A 138 12.17 16.35 20.26
N ASN A 139 12.46 17.19 21.24
CA ASN A 139 12.19 16.86 22.65
C ASN A 139 10.70 16.57 22.94
N ALA A 140 9.80 17.15 22.15
CA ALA A 140 8.34 17.01 22.33
C ALA A 140 7.72 15.86 21.51
N GLY A 141 8.50 15.16 20.68
CA GLY A 141 8.01 14.08 19.80
C GLY A 141 8.64 14.10 18.42
N VAL A 142 7.84 13.91 17.38
CA VAL A 142 8.26 13.84 15.98
C VAL A 142 7.55 14.89 15.15
N MET A 143 8.27 15.61 14.35
CA MET A 143 7.74 16.53 13.32
C MET A 143 7.97 15.94 11.93
N LEU A 144 7.01 16.14 11.05
CA LEU A 144 7.08 15.75 9.65
C LEU A 144 7.09 16.99 8.75
N ALA A 145 7.92 16.96 7.72
CA ALA A 145 7.80 17.86 6.58
C ALA A 145 7.13 17.13 5.42
N THR A 146 6.31 17.84 4.66
CA THR A 146 5.58 17.28 3.51
C THR A 146 5.73 18.21 2.30
N ASN A 147 5.43 17.67 1.11
CA ASN A 147 5.35 18.47 -0.11
C ASN A 147 4.10 19.37 -0.19
N GLN A 148 3.19 19.25 0.79
CA GLN A 148 2.02 20.11 0.92
C GLN A 148 2.21 21.10 2.06
N ASP A 149 1.59 22.27 1.96
CA ASP A 149 1.59 23.29 3.02
C ASP A 149 0.56 22.92 4.11
N LEU A 150 0.91 21.93 4.93
CA LEU A 150 0.10 21.50 6.05
C LEU A 150 0.51 22.23 7.34
N PRO A 151 -0.45 22.46 8.27
CA PRO A 151 -0.12 23.02 9.58
C PRO A 151 0.94 22.17 10.29
N SER A 152 1.96 22.83 10.84
CA SER A 152 3.00 22.15 11.63
C SER A 152 2.37 21.44 12.82
N GLU A 153 2.56 20.12 12.88
CA GLU A 153 2.04 19.28 13.95
C GLU A 153 3.16 18.42 14.55
N THR A 154 3.14 18.26 15.86
CA THR A 154 4.03 17.35 16.58
C THR A 154 3.28 16.08 16.92
N PHE A 155 3.84 14.94 16.57
CA PHE A 155 3.32 13.60 16.84
C PHE A 155 4.07 12.97 18.02
N ASP A 156 3.36 12.19 18.84
CA ASP A 156 3.99 11.37 19.89
C ASP A 156 4.79 10.21 19.29
N LEU A 157 4.37 9.72 18.12
CA LEU A 157 4.99 8.60 17.40
C LEU A 157 4.77 8.75 15.88
N ALA A 158 5.76 8.38 15.11
CA ALA A 158 5.63 8.18 13.66
C ALA A 158 5.97 6.73 13.29
N VAL A 159 5.11 6.11 12.50
CA VAL A 159 5.32 4.77 11.92
C VAL A 159 5.69 4.95 10.45
N ILE A 160 6.89 4.51 10.08
CA ILE A 160 7.40 4.55 8.72
C ILE A 160 6.98 3.27 8.00
N ALA A 161 6.05 3.39 7.05
CA ALA A 161 5.48 2.30 6.28
C ALA A 161 5.57 2.57 4.76
N THR A 162 6.67 3.17 4.33
CA THR A 162 6.87 3.69 2.96
C THR A 162 7.00 2.61 1.90
N GLY A 163 7.16 1.34 2.29
CA GLY A 163 7.33 0.23 1.34
C GLY A 163 8.72 0.21 0.71
N HIS A 164 8.81 -0.19 -0.55
CA HIS A 164 10.05 -0.29 -1.30
C HIS A 164 10.44 1.06 -1.91
N VAL A 165 11.75 1.33 -1.89
CA VAL A 165 12.36 2.40 -2.68
C VAL A 165 13.06 1.73 -3.86
N TRP A 166 12.73 2.13 -5.07
CA TRP A 166 13.40 1.62 -6.26
C TRP A 166 14.80 2.22 -6.36
N PRO A 167 15.82 1.41 -6.74
CA PRO A 167 17.14 1.93 -7.05
C PRO A 167 17.07 2.97 -8.17
N ASP A 168 17.94 3.96 -8.11
CA ASP A 168 18.04 4.98 -9.13
C ASP A 168 18.44 4.36 -10.48
N GLU A 169 17.82 4.82 -11.57
CA GLU A 169 18.14 4.35 -12.94
C GLU A 169 19.58 4.63 -13.33
N GLU A 170 20.20 5.65 -12.75
CA GLU A 170 21.62 5.99 -12.96
C GLU A 170 22.58 4.86 -12.52
N GLU A 171 22.16 3.95 -11.65
CA GLU A 171 22.93 2.77 -11.26
C GLU A 171 22.95 1.69 -12.35
N ALA A 172 22.05 1.77 -13.34
CA ALA A 172 22.03 0.81 -14.43
C ALA A 172 23.27 0.96 -15.32
N THR A 173 23.88 -0.18 -15.63
CA THR A 173 24.99 -0.25 -16.61
C THR A 173 24.55 -1.06 -17.84
N ARG A 174 25.44 -1.21 -18.80
CA ARG A 174 25.17 -1.99 -20.00
C ARG A 174 24.88 -3.48 -19.73
N THR A 175 25.35 -4.00 -18.60
CA THR A 175 25.28 -5.42 -18.21
C THR A 175 24.68 -5.64 -16.82
N TYR A 176 24.41 -4.58 -16.08
CA TYR A 176 23.83 -4.64 -14.74
C TYR A 176 22.64 -3.70 -14.65
N PHE A 177 21.54 -4.24 -14.15
CA PHE A 177 20.32 -3.50 -13.85
C PHE A 177 20.00 -3.73 -12.37
N PRO A 178 19.98 -2.69 -11.53
CA PRO A 178 19.76 -2.80 -10.08
C PRO A 178 18.34 -3.27 -9.75
N SER A 179 17.42 -3.09 -10.69
CA SER A 179 16.03 -3.52 -10.56
C SER A 179 15.48 -3.95 -11.93
N PRO A 180 14.60 -4.95 -12.01
CA PRO A 180 13.92 -5.30 -13.24
C PRO A 180 13.02 -4.17 -13.77
N TRP A 181 12.74 -3.16 -12.96
CA TRP A 181 11.95 -1.98 -13.31
C TRP A 181 12.82 -0.82 -13.84
N SER A 182 14.14 -0.83 -13.59
CA SER A 182 15.04 0.22 -14.02
C SER A 182 15.66 -0.11 -15.38
N GLY A 183 15.02 0.31 -16.46
CA GLY A 183 15.54 0.22 -17.84
C GLY A 183 15.61 -1.19 -18.44
N LEU A 184 15.40 -2.27 -17.66
CA LEU A 184 15.46 -3.63 -18.19
C LEU A 184 14.35 -3.90 -19.20
N MET A 185 13.17 -3.31 -19.01
CA MET A 185 12.03 -3.49 -19.95
C MET A 185 12.26 -2.80 -21.29
N GLU A 186 13.12 -1.79 -21.35
CA GLU A 186 13.52 -1.11 -22.58
C GLU A 186 14.76 -1.73 -23.22
N ALA A 187 15.51 -2.52 -22.46
CA ALA A 187 16.71 -3.18 -22.95
C ALA A 187 16.36 -4.36 -23.88
N LYS A 188 16.95 -4.40 -25.07
CA LYS A 188 16.89 -5.57 -25.94
C LYS A 188 17.81 -6.64 -25.38
N VAL A 189 17.25 -7.60 -24.67
CA VAL A 189 17.96 -8.75 -24.08
C VAL A 189 17.85 -9.94 -25.02
N ASP A 190 18.24 -9.77 -26.28
CA ASP A 190 18.22 -10.83 -27.28
C ASP A 190 19.43 -11.75 -27.11
N ALA A 191 19.17 -13.06 -27.02
CA ALA A 191 20.18 -14.13 -27.04
C ALA A 191 21.32 -13.97 -26.00
N CYS A 192 21.05 -13.36 -24.88
CA CYS A 192 22.03 -13.15 -23.81
C CYS A 192 21.89 -14.20 -22.71
N ASN A 193 23.01 -14.51 -22.04
CA ASN A 193 22.96 -15.22 -20.76
C ASN A 193 22.60 -14.22 -19.66
N VAL A 194 21.44 -14.38 -19.03
CA VAL A 194 20.97 -13.54 -17.92
C VAL A 194 21.25 -14.24 -16.60
N GLY A 195 22.00 -13.59 -15.72
CA GLY A 195 22.20 -14.02 -14.35
C GLY A 195 21.35 -13.18 -13.40
N ILE A 196 20.71 -13.83 -12.44
CA ILE A 196 20.03 -13.17 -11.32
C ILE A 196 20.94 -13.34 -10.11
N MET A 197 21.32 -12.24 -9.48
CA MET A 197 22.14 -12.20 -8.27
C MET A 197 21.29 -11.83 -7.05
#